data_8a33d00b6bd28697a0bb6a6568a9688a
#
_entry.id   8a33d00b6bd28697a0bb6a6568a9688a
#
_cell.length_a   1.000
_cell.length_b   1.000
_cell.length_c   1.000
_cell.angle_alpha   90.00
_cell.angle_beta   90.00
_cell.angle_gamma   90.00
#
_symmetry.space_group_name_H-M   'P 1'
#
loop_
_entity.id
_entity.type
_entity.pdbx_description
1 polymer ?
#
loop_
_entity_poly.entity_id
_entity_poly.type
_entity_poly.pdbx_seq_one_letter_code
_entity_poly.pdbx_strand_id
1 'polypeptide(L)'
;MNNYFISKDNKSGEIIYLEYDKEGYKVTPKRKKEDAIEVNKIVFVSPKLTEKLIKKKIDHKLDKLLYELNLINIDDEDNDSGNSEKIRDMLKEAEKFRLSIINNYKKYLGNSYITLTLKKMQIIIDGYKAKLYTIKERENEKILINMFNQMKIEEPEKKGKGR
;
A
#
# COMPACT_ATOMS: atom_id res chain seq x y z
N MET A 1 -12.76 -5.98 15.75
CA MET A 1 -12.56 -7.13 16.67
C MET A 1 -11.33 -7.90 16.23
N ASN A 2 -10.40 -8.10 17.13
CA ASN A 2 -9.17 -8.80 16.82
C ASN A 2 -9.38 -10.31 16.82
N ASN A 3 -8.69 -10.98 15.91
CA ASN A 3 -8.68 -12.43 15.86
C ASN A 3 -7.55 -12.97 16.74
N TYR A 4 -7.85 -13.99 17.51
CA TYR A 4 -6.88 -14.62 18.37
C TYR A 4 -6.58 -16.03 17.87
N PHE A 5 -5.30 -16.36 17.83
CA PHE A 5 -4.83 -17.68 17.46
C PHE A 5 -3.97 -18.22 18.59
N ILE A 6 -4.03 -19.50 18.81
CA ILE A 6 -3.18 -20.18 19.79
C ILE A 6 -2.12 -20.95 19.02
N SER A 7 -0.88 -20.65 19.32
CA SER A 7 0.26 -21.38 18.77
C SER A 7 1.00 -22.08 19.91
N LYS A 8 1.40 -23.31 19.70
CA LYS A 8 2.20 -24.05 20.67
C LYS A 8 3.66 -23.84 20.35
N ASP A 9 4.43 -23.38 21.34
CA ASP A 9 5.87 -23.27 21.22
C ASP A 9 6.48 -24.68 21.23
N ASN A 10 7.17 -25.04 20.15
CA ASN A 10 7.79 -26.35 20.01
C ASN A 10 8.95 -26.60 20.98
N LYS A 11 9.57 -25.55 21.51
CA LYS A 11 10.71 -25.68 22.41
C LYS A 11 10.30 -25.90 23.86
N SER A 12 9.32 -25.12 24.31
CA SER A 12 8.88 -25.16 25.71
C SER A 12 7.58 -25.90 25.93
N GLY A 13 6.85 -26.21 24.88
CA GLY A 13 5.50 -26.74 24.99
C GLY A 13 4.48 -25.71 25.46
N GLU A 14 4.88 -24.47 25.63
CA GLU A 14 4.04 -23.39 26.11
C GLU A 14 3.02 -22.97 25.04
N ILE A 15 1.81 -22.68 25.47
CA ILE A 15 0.77 -22.18 24.60
C ILE A 15 0.90 -20.66 24.52
N ILE A 16 1.05 -20.17 23.31
CA ILE A 16 1.17 -18.75 23.00
C ILE A 16 -0.09 -18.29 22.28
N TYR A 17 -0.73 -17.25 22.81
CA TYR A 17 -1.86 -16.62 22.17
C TYR A 17 -1.36 -15.55 21.22
N LEU A 18 -1.77 -15.62 19.99
CA LEU A 18 -1.40 -14.62 18.97
C LEU A 18 -2.59 -13.72 18.71
N GLU A 19 -2.40 -12.44 18.89
CA GLU A 19 -3.36 -11.43 18.49
C GLU A 19 -3.04 -10.94 17.09
N TYR A 20 -4.07 -10.79 16.30
CA TYR A 20 -3.98 -10.45 14.91
C TYR A 20 -4.97 -9.34 14.61
N ASP A 21 -4.51 -8.17 14.16
CA ASP A 21 -5.41 -7.06 13.94
C ASP A 21 -6.23 -7.24 12.65
N LYS A 22 -7.27 -6.41 12.49
CA LYS A 22 -8.21 -6.50 11.39
C LYS A 22 -7.54 -6.37 10.03
N GLU A 23 -6.50 -5.59 9.95
CA GLU A 23 -5.81 -5.29 8.71
C GLU A 23 -4.67 -6.25 8.43
N GLY A 24 -4.33 -7.08 9.39
CA GLY A 24 -3.27 -8.06 9.25
C GLY A 24 -1.86 -7.48 9.21
N TYR A 25 -1.69 -6.26 9.69
CA TYR A 25 -0.38 -5.61 9.70
C TYR A 25 0.46 -5.97 10.90
N LYS A 26 -0.17 -6.50 11.93
CA LYS A 26 0.50 -6.71 13.20
C LYS A 26 0.06 -8.01 13.84
N VAL A 27 1.02 -8.84 14.21
CA VAL A 27 0.80 -10.07 14.97
C VAL A 27 1.58 -9.94 16.26
N THR A 28 0.89 -9.98 17.37
CA THR A 28 1.51 -9.80 18.68
C THR A 28 1.27 -11.06 19.52
N PRO A 29 2.33 -11.72 20.01
CA PRO A 29 2.15 -12.86 20.89
C PRO A 29 1.55 -12.41 22.22
N LYS A 30 0.50 -13.08 22.64
CA LYS A 30 -0.16 -12.87 23.92
C LYS A 30 -0.04 -14.14 24.75
N ARG A 31 0.43 -14.01 25.97
CA ARG A 31 0.64 -15.16 26.88
C ARG A 31 -0.40 -15.25 27.98
N LYS A 32 -1.20 -14.21 28.16
CA LYS A 32 -2.20 -14.19 29.23
C LYS A 32 -3.49 -14.85 28.81
N LYS A 33 -3.94 -15.80 29.60
CA LYS A 33 -5.19 -16.50 29.35
C LYS A 33 -6.40 -15.57 29.38
N GLU A 34 -6.33 -14.51 30.13
CA GLU A 34 -7.39 -13.50 30.21
C GLU A 34 -7.60 -12.73 28.93
N ASP A 35 -6.56 -12.61 28.13
CA ASP A 35 -6.64 -11.91 26.85
C ASP A 35 -7.43 -12.71 25.80
N ALA A 36 -7.72 -13.97 26.11
CA ALA A 36 -8.41 -14.90 25.23
C ALA A 36 -9.75 -15.34 25.82
N ILE A 37 -10.58 -14.39 26.20
CA ILE A 37 -11.86 -14.64 26.86
C ILE A 37 -12.80 -15.48 26.01
N GLU A 38 -12.73 -15.36 24.70
CA GLU A 38 -13.58 -16.11 23.79
C GLU A 38 -12.89 -17.40 23.32
N VAL A 39 -12.51 -18.22 24.26
CA VAL A 39 -11.75 -19.46 24.01
C VAL A 39 -12.39 -20.34 22.95
N ASN A 40 -13.70 -20.35 22.85
CA ASN A 40 -14.42 -21.18 21.89
C ASN A 40 -14.20 -20.79 20.43
N LYS A 41 -13.70 -19.59 20.20
CA LYS A 41 -13.40 -19.09 18.84
C LYS A 41 -11.93 -19.11 18.50
N ILE A 42 -11.10 -19.59 19.43
CA ILE A 42 -9.65 -19.63 19.24
C ILE A 42 -9.27 -20.94 18.55
N VAL A 43 -8.56 -20.81 17.45
CA VAL A 43 -8.06 -21.96 16.71
C VAL A 43 -6.59 -22.16 17.04
N PHE A 44 -6.19 -23.40 17.35
CA PHE A 44 -4.79 -23.74 17.52
C PHE A 44 -4.07 -23.63 16.19
N VAL A 45 -3.04 -22.78 16.16
CA VAL A 45 -2.28 -22.53 14.93
C VAL A 45 -0.81 -22.84 15.21
N SER A 46 -0.23 -23.74 14.44
CA SER A 46 1.19 -24.00 14.51
C SER A 46 1.98 -22.79 14.00
N PRO A 47 3.25 -22.61 14.37
CA PRO A 47 4.08 -21.55 13.81
C PRO A 47 4.11 -21.55 12.28
N LYS A 48 4.13 -22.74 11.67
CA LYS A 48 4.10 -22.89 10.23
C LYS A 48 2.77 -22.42 9.63
N LEU A 49 1.66 -22.68 10.31
CA LEU A 49 0.35 -22.19 9.87
C LEU A 49 0.23 -20.67 10.05
N THR A 50 0.80 -20.13 11.11
CA THR A 50 0.86 -18.68 11.34
C THR A 50 1.59 -17.99 10.19
N GLU A 51 2.75 -18.52 9.79
CA GLU A 51 3.49 -18.03 8.64
C GLU A 51 2.63 -18.05 7.38
N LYS A 52 1.94 -19.14 7.13
CA LYS A 52 1.03 -19.28 5.97
C LYS A 52 -0.08 -18.26 5.98
N LEU A 53 -0.69 -17.99 7.13
CA LEU A 53 -1.75 -16.99 7.27
C LEU A 53 -1.22 -15.57 7.00
N ILE A 54 -0.04 -15.25 7.50
CA ILE A 54 0.60 -13.96 7.29
C ILE A 54 0.90 -13.78 5.79
N LYS A 55 1.46 -14.79 5.14
CA LYS A 55 1.71 -14.76 3.71
C LYS A 55 0.44 -14.51 2.91
N LYS A 56 -0.64 -15.19 3.27
CA LYS A 56 -1.93 -15.02 2.62
C LYS A 56 -2.45 -13.58 2.75
N LYS A 57 -2.28 -12.97 3.92
CA LYS A 57 -2.68 -11.58 4.14
C LYS A 57 -1.83 -10.60 3.33
N ILE A 58 -0.54 -10.83 3.28
CA ILE A 58 0.38 -10.01 2.48
C ILE A 58 0.01 -10.12 1.01
N ASP A 59 -0.18 -11.33 0.50
CA ASP A 59 -0.53 -11.54 -0.90
C ASP A 59 -1.87 -10.88 -1.25
N HIS A 60 -2.85 -10.97 -0.35
CA HIS A 60 -4.14 -10.29 -0.54
C HIS A 60 -3.99 -8.78 -0.64
N LYS A 61 -3.16 -8.19 0.23
CA LYS A 61 -2.92 -6.74 0.22
C LYS A 61 -2.19 -6.32 -1.06
N LEU A 62 -1.21 -7.09 -1.50
CA LEU A 62 -0.51 -6.83 -2.76
C LEU A 62 -1.47 -6.88 -3.94
N ASP A 63 -2.32 -7.90 -3.99
CA ASP A 63 -3.31 -8.05 -5.06
C ASP A 63 -4.28 -6.88 -5.07
N LYS A 64 -4.71 -6.42 -3.91
CA LYS A 64 -5.59 -5.25 -3.78
C LYS A 64 -4.92 -3.98 -4.29
N LEU A 65 -3.67 -3.75 -3.91
CA LEU A 65 -2.91 -2.58 -4.36
C LEU A 65 -2.74 -2.60 -5.88
N LEU A 66 -2.44 -3.76 -6.44
CA LEU A 66 -2.29 -3.91 -7.89
C LEU A 66 -3.63 -3.73 -8.61
N TYR A 67 -4.69 -4.28 -8.08
CA TYR A 67 -6.03 -4.13 -8.62
C TYR A 67 -6.43 -2.65 -8.68
N GLU A 68 -6.26 -1.92 -7.59
CA GLU A 68 -6.55 -0.49 -7.54
C GLU A 68 -5.70 0.31 -8.52
N LEU A 69 -4.42 -0.07 -8.67
CA LEU A 69 -3.53 0.56 -9.66
C LEU A 69 -4.10 0.40 -11.07
N ASN A 70 -4.55 -0.80 -11.41
CA ASN A 70 -5.07 -1.09 -12.74
C ASN A 70 -6.42 -0.42 -13.00
N LEU A 71 -7.19 -0.10 -11.96
CA LEU A 71 -8.45 0.62 -12.08
C LEU A 71 -8.27 2.11 -12.40
N ILE A 72 -7.12 2.67 -12.08
CA ILE A 72 -6.87 4.08 -12.34
C ILE A 72 -6.63 4.28 -13.83
N ASN A 73 -7.61 4.90 -14.49
CA ASN A 73 -7.52 5.20 -15.92
C ASN A 73 -6.99 6.61 -16.11
N ILE A 74 -5.74 6.71 -16.54
CA ILE A 74 -5.08 7.99 -16.81
C ILE A 74 -5.34 8.51 -18.22
N ASP A 75 -6.04 7.76 -19.05
CA ASP A 75 -6.39 8.21 -20.40
C ASP A 75 -7.48 9.29 -20.37
N ASP A 76 -8.26 9.35 -19.30
CA ASP A 76 -9.29 10.36 -19.11
C ASP A 76 -8.71 11.55 -18.36
N GLU A 77 -8.31 12.58 -19.09
CA GLU A 77 -7.71 13.79 -18.49
C GLU A 77 -8.66 14.57 -17.58
N ASP A 78 -9.96 14.44 -17.78
CA ASP A 78 -10.96 15.14 -16.95
C ASP A 78 -10.92 14.67 -15.49
N ASN A 79 -10.42 13.47 -15.25
CA ASN A 79 -10.30 12.88 -13.94
C ASN A 79 -8.89 13.03 -13.32
N ASP A 80 -8.01 13.81 -13.93
CA ASP A 80 -6.63 13.93 -13.43
C ASP A 80 -6.54 14.37 -11.99
N SER A 81 -7.36 15.31 -11.56
CA SER A 81 -7.37 15.79 -10.17
C SER A 81 -7.75 14.67 -9.19
N GLY A 82 -8.84 13.96 -9.46
CA GLY A 82 -9.29 12.84 -8.64
C GLY A 82 -8.30 11.68 -8.65
N ASN A 83 -7.76 11.36 -9.82
CA ASN A 83 -6.76 10.30 -9.97
C ASN A 83 -5.48 10.64 -9.23
N SER A 84 -5.02 11.87 -9.31
CA SER A 84 -3.83 12.35 -8.60
C SER A 84 -3.97 12.18 -7.09
N GLU A 85 -5.12 12.59 -6.54
CA GLU A 85 -5.40 12.44 -5.11
C GLU A 85 -5.44 10.96 -4.71
N LYS A 86 -6.14 10.13 -5.47
CA LYS A 86 -6.23 8.69 -5.22
C LYS A 86 -4.85 8.03 -5.27
N ILE A 87 -4.02 8.37 -6.24
CA ILE A 87 -2.68 7.82 -6.36
C ILE A 87 -1.82 8.20 -5.15
N ARG A 88 -1.89 9.44 -4.70
CA ARG A 88 -1.16 9.88 -3.51
C ARG A 88 -1.58 9.09 -2.26
N ASP A 89 -2.87 8.88 -2.08
CA ASP A 89 -3.39 8.09 -0.97
C ASP A 89 -2.91 6.64 -1.04
N MET A 90 -2.95 6.05 -2.22
CA MET A 90 -2.49 4.68 -2.43
C MET A 90 -0.98 4.54 -2.24
N LEU A 91 -0.20 5.55 -2.61
CA LEU A 91 1.24 5.56 -2.34
C LEU A 91 1.54 5.60 -0.85
N LYS A 92 0.82 6.41 -0.09
CA LYS A 92 0.96 6.44 1.38
C LYS A 92 0.63 5.08 1.99
N GLU A 93 -0.45 4.47 1.53
CA GLU A 93 -0.86 3.15 2.00
C GLU A 93 0.17 2.08 1.66
N ALA A 94 0.70 2.11 0.45
CA ALA A 94 1.73 1.17 0.00
C ALA A 94 3.03 1.31 0.81
N GLU A 95 3.49 2.53 1.06
CA GLU A 95 4.67 2.77 1.88
C GLU A 95 4.45 2.33 3.33
N LYS A 96 3.30 2.61 3.90
CA LYS A 96 2.94 2.15 5.23
C LYS A 96 2.95 0.63 5.32
N PHE A 97 2.42 -0.03 4.33
CA PHE A 97 2.41 -1.49 4.28
C PHE A 97 3.82 -2.07 4.13
N ARG A 98 4.65 -1.46 3.30
CA ARG A 98 6.05 -1.85 3.14
C ARG A 98 6.80 -1.80 4.46
N LEU A 99 6.63 -0.73 5.22
CA LEU A 99 7.22 -0.60 6.54
C LEU A 99 6.69 -1.65 7.52
N SER A 100 5.40 -1.99 7.43
CA SER A 100 4.81 -3.05 8.26
C SER A 100 5.44 -4.41 7.97
N ILE A 101 5.72 -4.71 6.72
CA ILE A 101 6.41 -5.96 6.35
C ILE A 101 7.79 -6.00 7.01
N ILE A 102 8.55 -4.93 6.88
CA ILE A 102 9.91 -4.85 7.42
C ILE A 102 9.91 -4.92 8.96
N ASN A 103 9.01 -4.17 9.60
CA ASN A 103 9.05 -3.99 11.05
C ASN A 103 8.29 -5.06 11.83
N ASN A 104 7.19 -5.55 11.28
CA ASN A 104 6.26 -6.42 12.02
C ASN A 104 6.29 -7.88 11.54
N TYR A 105 6.44 -8.13 10.26
CA TYR A 105 6.29 -9.47 9.71
C TYR A 105 7.61 -10.17 9.43
N LYS A 106 8.69 -9.46 9.29
CA LYS A 106 10.00 -10.02 8.94
C LYS A 106 10.42 -11.18 9.84
N LYS A 107 10.13 -11.10 11.13
CA LYS A 107 10.50 -12.13 12.10
C LYS A 107 9.72 -13.43 11.96
N TYR A 108 8.58 -13.41 11.25
CA TYR A 108 7.74 -14.59 11.04
C TYR A 108 7.92 -15.21 9.66
N LEU A 109 8.66 -14.57 8.78
CA LEU A 109 8.76 -14.94 7.37
C LEU A 109 10.22 -15.20 6.98
N GLY A 110 10.42 -16.08 6.02
CA GLY A 110 11.74 -16.35 5.48
C GLY A 110 12.29 -15.18 4.65
N ASN A 111 13.60 -15.03 4.64
CA ASN A 111 14.26 -13.94 3.92
C ASN A 111 13.95 -13.92 2.43
N SER A 112 13.87 -15.10 1.81
CA SER A 112 13.53 -15.19 0.38
C SER A 112 12.15 -14.63 0.07
N TYR A 113 11.17 -14.97 0.91
CA TYR A 113 9.81 -14.47 0.75
C TYR A 113 9.75 -12.95 0.96
N ILE A 114 10.42 -12.45 1.99
CA ILE A 114 10.48 -11.02 2.26
C ILE A 114 11.11 -10.26 1.10
N THR A 115 12.24 -10.74 0.59
CA THR A 115 12.91 -10.11 -0.54
C THR A 115 12.02 -10.06 -1.78
N LEU A 116 11.35 -11.16 -2.08
CA LEU A 116 10.44 -11.22 -3.22
C LEU A 116 9.25 -10.28 -3.04
N THR A 117 8.68 -10.26 -1.84
CA THR A 117 7.54 -9.39 -1.50
C THR A 117 7.91 -7.92 -1.64
N LEU A 118 9.07 -7.52 -1.14
CA LEU A 118 9.54 -6.13 -1.25
C LEU A 118 9.79 -5.74 -2.70
N LYS A 119 10.27 -6.65 -3.54
CA LYS A 119 10.40 -6.41 -4.98
C LYS A 119 9.04 -6.19 -5.65
N LYS A 120 8.05 -7.00 -5.31
CA LYS A 120 6.68 -6.83 -5.81
C LYS A 120 6.11 -5.48 -5.38
N MET A 121 6.32 -5.11 -4.12
CA MET A 121 5.91 -3.81 -3.61
C MET A 121 6.53 -2.67 -4.39
N GLN A 122 7.82 -2.78 -4.69
CA GLN A 122 8.52 -1.74 -5.44
C GLN A 122 7.94 -1.57 -6.85
N ILE A 123 7.62 -2.67 -7.51
CA ILE A 123 6.98 -2.63 -8.84
C ILE A 123 5.64 -1.91 -8.77
N ILE A 124 4.83 -2.21 -7.77
CA ILE A 124 3.52 -1.58 -7.58
C ILE A 124 3.69 -0.07 -7.29
N ILE A 125 4.58 0.28 -6.39
CA ILE A 125 4.88 1.68 -6.04
C ILE A 125 5.34 2.44 -7.29
N ASP A 126 6.23 1.85 -8.07
CA ASP A 126 6.72 2.47 -9.31
C ASP A 126 5.59 2.65 -10.31
N GLY A 127 4.64 1.72 -10.38
CA GLY A 127 3.46 1.85 -11.22
C GLY A 127 2.59 3.05 -10.82
N TYR A 128 2.35 3.26 -9.55
CA TYR A 128 1.62 4.44 -9.07
C TYR A 128 2.39 5.73 -9.36
N LYS A 129 3.69 5.74 -9.13
CA LYS A 129 4.53 6.91 -9.40
C LYS A 129 4.54 7.26 -10.88
N ALA A 130 4.58 6.25 -11.75
CA ALA A 130 4.55 6.48 -13.20
C ALA A 130 3.24 7.14 -13.65
N LYS A 131 2.11 6.67 -13.12
CA LYS A 131 0.82 7.28 -13.42
C LYS A 131 0.72 8.71 -12.89
N LEU A 132 1.21 8.94 -11.68
CA LEU A 132 1.24 10.28 -11.09
C LEU A 132 2.14 11.22 -11.90
N TYR A 133 3.28 10.74 -12.36
CA TYR A 133 4.19 11.50 -13.20
C TYR A 133 3.51 11.95 -14.49
N THR A 134 2.80 11.06 -15.16
CA THR A 134 2.06 11.36 -16.37
C THR A 134 1.02 12.47 -16.14
N ILE A 135 0.29 12.40 -15.02
CA ILE A 135 -0.69 13.43 -14.66
C ILE A 135 -0.01 14.77 -14.41
N LYS A 136 1.09 14.77 -13.66
CA LYS A 136 1.84 15.99 -13.38
C LYS A 136 2.42 16.63 -14.63
N GLU A 137 2.91 15.83 -15.57
CA GLU A 137 3.39 16.32 -16.86
C GLU A 137 2.29 17.03 -17.62
N ARG A 138 1.08 16.48 -17.64
CA ARG A 138 -0.07 17.11 -18.27
C ARG A 138 -0.46 18.43 -17.60
N GLU A 139 -0.45 18.46 -16.28
CA GLU A 139 -0.73 19.68 -15.52
C GLU A 139 0.29 20.78 -15.82
N ASN A 140 1.57 20.45 -15.88
CA ASN A 140 2.64 21.38 -16.22
C ASN A 140 2.49 21.88 -17.64
N GLU A 141 2.14 21.00 -18.57
CA GLU A 141 1.90 21.37 -19.96
C GLU A 141 0.75 22.36 -20.09
N LYS A 142 -0.34 22.14 -19.37
CA LYS A 142 -1.47 23.08 -19.33
C LYS A 142 -1.07 24.44 -18.80
N ILE A 143 -0.26 24.47 -17.75
CA ILE A 143 0.26 25.73 -17.20
C ILE A 143 1.10 26.46 -18.23
N LEU A 144 1.99 25.77 -18.93
CA LEU A 144 2.83 26.36 -19.97
C LEU A 144 2.00 26.90 -21.13
N ILE A 145 0.98 26.15 -21.55
CA ILE A 145 0.08 26.59 -22.61
C ILE A 145 -0.66 27.86 -22.20
N ASN A 146 -1.16 27.92 -20.97
CA ASN A 146 -1.85 29.11 -20.46
C ASN A 146 -0.92 30.32 -20.41
N MET A 147 0.30 30.13 -19.94
CA MET A 147 1.30 31.20 -19.92
C MET A 147 1.62 31.69 -21.33
N PHE A 148 1.79 30.77 -22.25
CA PHE A 148 2.07 31.08 -23.63
C PHE A 148 0.91 31.83 -24.29
N ASN A 149 -0.32 31.45 -24.03
CA ASN A 149 -1.50 32.13 -24.55
C ASN A 149 -1.61 33.55 -24.00
N GLN A 150 -1.27 33.77 -22.74
CA GLN A 150 -1.24 35.13 -22.17
C GLN A 150 -0.20 35.98 -22.88
N MET A 151 0.96 35.44 -23.16
CA MET A 151 2.00 36.16 -23.93
C MET A 151 1.52 36.51 -25.33
N LYS A 152 0.81 35.63 -25.99
CA LYS A 152 0.24 35.89 -27.30
C LYS A 152 -0.79 37.02 -27.30
N ILE A 153 -1.57 37.13 -26.27
CA ILE A 153 -2.56 38.19 -26.12
C ILE A 153 -1.87 39.55 -26.01
N GLU A 154 -0.76 39.63 -25.32
CA GLU A 154 -0.01 40.88 -25.19
C GLU A 154 0.76 41.26 -26.43
N GLU A 155 1.44 40.32 -27.06
CA GLU A 155 2.26 40.56 -28.23
C GLU A 155 1.53 41.19 -29.42
N PRO A 156 0.36 40.67 -29.82
CA PRO A 156 -0.34 41.27 -30.96
C PRO A 156 -0.64 42.76 -30.80
N GLU A 157 -0.98 43.19 -29.62
CA GLU A 157 -1.22 44.59 -29.33
C GLU A 157 0.02 45.43 -29.53
N LYS A 158 1.13 44.97 -29.00
CA LYS A 158 2.43 45.65 -29.17
C LYS A 158 2.84 45.77 -30.61
N LYS A 159 2.65 44.71 -31.37
CA LYS A 159 2.94 44.69 -32.77
C LYS A 159 2.04 45.65 -33.57
N GLY A 160 0.79 45.70 -33.22
CA GLY A 160 -0.16 46.64 -33.81
C GLY A 160 0.27 48.07 -33.61
N LYS A 161 0.84 48.40 -32.49
CA LYS A 161 1.35 49.75 -32.22
C LYS A 161 2.62 50.07 -32.97
N GLY A 162 3.41 49.06 -33.27
CA GLY A 162 4.65 49.18 -33.99
C GLY A 162 4.50 49.57 -35.45
N ARG A 163 3.30 49.60 -35.90
CA ARG A 163 3.00 50.02 -37.27
C ARG A 163 2.39 51.40 -37.30
#